data_e9210278bd24a8c09c144f55f054a8df
#
_entry.id   e9210278bd24a8c09c144f55f054a8df
#
_cell.length_a   1.000
_cell.length_b   1.000
_cell.length_c   1.000
_cell.angle_alpha   90.00
_cell.angle_beta   90.00
_cell.angle_gamma   90.00
#
_symmetry.space_group_name_H-M   'P 1'
#
loop_
_entity.id
_entity.type
_entity.pdbx_description
1 polymer ?
#
loop_
_entity_poly.entity_id
_entity_poly.type
_entity_poly.pdbx_seq_one_letter_code
_entity_poly.pdbx_strand_id
1 'polypeptide(L)'
;MRKDAIISCMILVTGGTGFIGQALVRHLTEAGYSVRLLIRPSQKSPELPRGVPLDVAVSNLTDERGLRSAMVGVDTVYHLAGAEWQGPRASLMEVDIQGTQAVCQAATAQKVKRIFYVSHLGADRASAFPAFKAKGIAEEHIRRSKLDYTILRSAIVFGNGDHFTSGLAYILTNTPFFFLVPEDGRTQLQPLWVEDLATCLTWSLDNP
;
A
#
# COMPACT_ATOMS: atom_id res chain seq x y z
N MET A 1 9.35 -29.48 -4.20
CA MET A 1 8.35 -29.80 -3.19
C MET A 1 8.95 -29.59 -1.82
N ARG A 2 8.71 -28.47 -1.16
CA ARG A 2 8.86 -28.28 0.28
C ARG A 2 7.57 -27.58 0.75
N LYS A 3 6.51 -28.34 0.87
CA LYS A 3 5.39 -28.08 1.77
C LYS A 3 5.77 -28.75 3.07
N ASP A 4 5.96 -27.98 4.13
CA ASP A 4 5.83 -28.39 5.54
C ASP A 4 6.74 -27.55 6.46
N ALA A 5 6.65 -26.24 6.33
CA ALA A 5 6.84 -25.33 7.46
C ALA A 5 5.83 -24.21 7.26
N ILE A 6 4.76 -24.23 8.02
CA ILE A 6 3.94 -23.03 8.22
C ILE A 6 4.91 -22.00 8.77
N ILE A 7 5.34 -21.08 7.92
CA ILE A 7 6.15 -19.95 8.34
C ILE A 7 5.25 -19.18 9.30
N SER A 8 5.53 -19.28 10.59
CA SER A 8 4.78 -18.64 11.68
C SER A 8 4.96 -17.12 11.66
N CYS A 9 5.10 -16.51 10.48
CA CYS A 9 5.26 -15.08 10.29
C CYS A 9 3.88 -14.48 10.03
N MET A 10 3.38 -13.70 10.98
CA MET A 10 2.15 -12.91 10.79
C MET A 10 2.47 -11.59 10.12
N ILE A 11 1.83 -11.34 9.00
CA ILE A 11 2.00 -10.10 8.21
C ILE A 11 0.76 -9.24 8.35
N LEU A 12 0.92 -7.99 8.79
CA LEU A 12 -0.15 -7.00 8.75
C LEU A 12 -0.08 -6.21 7.45
N VAL A 13 -1.21 -6.08 6.75
CA VAL A 13 -1.32 -5.26 5.55
C VAL A 13 -2.32 -4.13 5.79
N THR A 14 -1.86 -2.88 5.73
CA THR A 14 -2.74 -1.71 5.66
C THR A 14 -2.99 -1.36 4.20
N GLY A 15 -4.20 -0.93 3.87
CA GLY A 15 -4.57 -0.68 2.47
C GLY A 15 -4.76 -1.95 1.63
N GLY A 16 -4.91 -3.11 2.28
CA GLY A 16 -5.08 -4.41 1.62
C GLY A 16 -6.36 -4.55 0.78
N THR A 17 -7.33 -3.65 0.95
CA THR A 17 -8.55 -3.57 0.12
C THR A 17 -8.37 -2.71 -1.14
N GLY A 18 -7.25 -2.01 -1.27
CA GLY A 18 -6.91 -1.21 -2.44
C GLY A 18 -6.35 -2.05 -3.60
N PHE A 19 -6.17 -1.42 -4.76
CA PHE A 19 -5.71 -2.05 -5.99
C PHE A 19 -4.41 -2.86 -5.80
N ILE A 20 -3.34 -2.23 -5.30
CA ILE A 20 -2.05 -2.92 -5.04
C ILE A 20 -2.21 -3.92 -3.89
N GLY A 21 -2.97 -3.54 -2.85
CA GLY A 21 -3.14 -4.37 -1.66
C GLY A 21 -3.79 -5.71 -1.94
N GLN A 22 -4.81 -5.75 -2.80
CA GLN A 22 -5.48 -7.00 -3.18
C GLN A 22 -4.54 -7.96 -3.91
N ALA A 23 -3.72 -7.45 -4.83
CA ALA A 23 -2.71 -8.26 -5.52
C ALA A 23 -1.67 -8.81 -4.53
N LEU A 24 -1.12 -7.95 -3.67
CA LEU A 24 -0.13 -8.38 -2.67
C LEU A 24 -0.69 -9.42 -1.71
N VAL A 25 -1.91 -9.23 -1.21
CA VAL A 25 -2.53 -10.19 -0.27
C VAL A 25 -2.69 -11.57 -0.92
N ARG A 26 -3.10 -11.65 -2.19
CA ARG A 26 -3.15 -12.92 -2.92
C ARG A 26 -1.76 -13.56 -2.98
N HIS A 27 -0.73 -12.84 -3.42
CA HIS A 27 0.63 -13.34 -3.52
C HIS A 27 1.18 -13.85 -2.18
N LEU A 28 0.97 -13.10 -1.09
CA LEU A 28 1.41 -13.51 0.25
C LEU A 28 0.70 -14.76 0.72
N THR A 29 -0.61 -14.86 0.52
CA THR A 29 -1.38 -16.04 0.96
C THR A 29 -1.10 -17.27 0.10
N GLU A 30 -0.89 -17.11 -1.21
CA GLU A 30 -0.45 -18.19 -2.12
C GLU A 30 0.95 -18.69 -1.78
N ALA A 31 1.83 -17.81 -1.29
CA ALA A 31 3.14 -18.17 -0.78
C ALA A 31 3.10 -18.84 0.62
N GLY A 32 1.92 -18.92 1.26
CA GLY A 32 1.73 -19.61 2.54
C GLY A 32 1.91 -18.73 3.78
N TYR A 33 1.99 -17.41 3.63
CA TYR A 33 2.07 -16.49 4.76
C TYR A 33 0.70 -16.28 5.42
N SER A 34 0.72 -16.09 6.75
CA SER A 34 -0.47 -15.67 7.49
C SER A 34 -0.65 -14.16 7.37
N VAL A 35 -1.79 -13.71 6.85
CA VAL A 35 -2.06 -12.29 6.59
C VAL A 35 -3.19 -11.78 7.44
N ARG A 36 -2.94 -10.66 8.12
CA ARG A 36 -3.96 -9.84 8.80
C ARG A 36 -4.17 -8.55 8.04
N LEU A 37 -5.42 -8.24 7.67
CA LEU A 37 -5.78 -6.97 7.06
C LEU A 37 -6.18 -5.96 8.11
N LEU A 38 -5.62 -4.74 8.03
CA LEU A 38 -6.14 -3.59 8.75
C LEU A 38 -7.19 -2.88 7.89
N ILE A 39 -8.43 -2.89 8.36
CA ILE A 39 -9.59 -2.29 7.67
C ILE A 39 -10.07 -1.10 8.48
N ARG A 40 -10.39 0.01 7.78
CA ARG A 40 -11.02 1.17 8.43
C ARG A 40 -12.47 0.85 8.82
N PRO A 41 -12.95 1.34 9.96
CA PRO A 41 -14.38 1.32 10.26
C PRO A 41 -15.16 1.98 9.12
N SER A 42 -16.15 1.29 8.59
CA SER A 42 -16.97 1.77 7.46
C SER A 42 -18.38 1.21 7.58
N GLN A 43 -19.37 2.00 7.16
CA GLN A 43 -20.75 1.54 7.03
C GLN A 43 -20.94 0.60 5.83
N LYS A 44 -20.02 0.64 4.86
CA LYS A 44 -20.01 -0.26 3.70
C LYS A 44 -19.03 -1.38 3.96
N SER A 45 -19.44 -2.62 3.69
CA SER A 45 -18.53 -3.76 3.72
C SER A 45 -17.42 -3.56 2.70
N PRO A 46 -16.14 -3.63 3.11
CA PRO A 46 -15.04 -3.53 2.17
C PRO A 46 -15.00 -4.79 1.27
N GLU A 47 -14.57 -4.60 0.04
CA GLU A 47 -14.28 -5.73 -0.84
C GLU A 47 -12.97 -6.37 -0.38
N LEU A 48 -13.08 -7.56 0.19
CA LEU A 48 -11.92 -8.35 0.61
C LEU A 48 -11.43 -9.24 -0.55
N PRO A 49 -10.13 -9.55 -0.60
CA PRO A 49 -9.62 -10.56 -1.51
C PRO A 49 -10.37 -11.89 -1.32
N ARG A 50 -10.91 -12.42 -2.42
CA ARG A 50 -11.76 -13.63 -2.38
C ARG A 50 -10.91 -14.90 -2.39
N GLY A 51 -11.38 -15.93 -1.68
CA GLY A 51 -10.79 -17.27 -1.76
C GLY A 51 -9.47 -17.44 -0.99
N VAL A 52 -9.09 -16.48 -0.14
CA VAL A 52 -7.87 -16.54 0.67
C VAL A 52 -8.21 -16.48 2.17
N PRO A 53 -7.53 -17.27 3.03
CA PRO A 53 -7.70 -17.19 4.47
C PRO A 53 -7.10 -15.89 5.00
N LEU A 54 -7.91 -15.05 5.66
CA LEU A 54 -7.49 -13.76 6.17
C LEU A 54 -7.92 -13.59 7.62
N ASP A 55 -7.03 -13.03 8.43
CA ASP A 55 -7.39 -12.40 9.70
C ASP A 55 -7.72 -10.92 9.46
N VAL A 56 -8.65 -10.35 10.21
CA VAL A 56 -9.11 -8.98 10.01
C VAL A 56 -9.09 -8.22 11.34
N ALA A 57 -8.38 -7.10 11.33
CA ALA A 57 -8.42 -6.11 12.41
C ALA A 57 -9.10 -4.84 11.90
N VAL A 58 -9.98 -4.25 12.74
CA VAL A 58 -10.69 -3.01 12.38
C VAL A 58 -10.16 -1.86 13.22
N SER A 59 -9.53 -0.88 12.58
CA SER A 59 -9.02 0.34 13.23
C SER A 59 -8.77 1.45 12.22
N ASN A 60 -8.86 2.69 12.67
CA ASN A 60 -8.33 3.85 11.93
C ASN A 60 -6.82 3.95 12.10
N LEU A 61 -6.13 4.53 11.11
CA LEU A 61 -4.70 4.80 11.21
C LEU A 61 -4.35 5.84 12.30
N THR A 62 -5.32 6.63 12.74
CA THR A 62 -5.17 7.62 13.82
C THR A 62 -5.53 7.06 15.21
N ASP A 63 -6.03 5.83 15.29
CA ASP A 63 -6.34 5.15 16.56
C ASP A 63 -5.14 4.35 17.06
N GLU A 64 -4.34 4.93 17.94
CA GLU A 64 -3.14 4.27 18.48
C GLU A 64 -3.44 2.95 19.18
N ARG A 65 -4.56 2.86 19.92
CA ARG A 65 -4.91 1.63 20.66
C ARG A 65 -5.31 0.53 19.70
N GLY A 66 -6.15 0.86 18.73
CA GLY A 66 -6.55 -0.06 17.68
C GLY A 66 -5.38 -0.56 16.85
N LEU A 67 -4.45 0.33 16.45
CA LEU A 67 -3.23 -0.05 15.75
C LEU A 67 -2.34 -0.99 16.56
N ARG A 68 -2.10 -0.68 17.84
CA ARG A 68 -1.31 -1.57 18.72
C ARG A 68 -1.96 -2.93 18.87
N SER A 69 -3.28 -2.98 19.05
CA SER A 69 -4.02 -4.24 19.14
C SER A 69 -3.93 -5.04 17.84
N ALA A 70 -4.08 -4.38 16.68
CA ALA A 70 -3.95 -5.02 15.37
C ALA A 70 -2.56 -5.61 15.10
N MET A 71 -1.51 -5.04 15.73
CA MET A 71 -0.12 -5.46 15.56
C MET A 71 0.35 -6.50 16.56
N VAL A 72 -0.50 -6.97 17.48
CA VAL A 72 -0.13 -8.06 18.41
C VAL A 72 0.21 -9.31 17.63
N GLY A 73 1.42 -9.85 17.85
CA GLY A 73 1.92 -11.06 17.18
C GLY A 73 2.32 -10.86 15.70
N VAL A 74 2.39 -9.60 15.23
CA VAL A 74 2.81 -9.27 13.85
C VAL A 74 4.33 -9.17 13.79
N ASP A 75 4.93 -9.84 12.81
CA ASP A 75 6.37 -9.78 12.53
C ASP A 75 6.71 -8.69 11.50
N THR A 76 5.86 -8.52 10.49
CA THR A 76 6.10 -7.62 9.36
C THR A 76 4.85 -6.82 9.03
N VAL A 77 5.02 -5.54 8.67
CA VAL A 77 3.96 -4.66 8.22
C VAL A 77 4.19 -4.27 6.76
N TYR A 78 3.19 -4.48 5.90
CA TYR A 78 3.09 -3.84 4.59
C TYR A 78 2.17 -2.64 4.68
N HIS A 79 2.74 -1.45 4.60
CA HIS A 79 1.98 -0.20 4.68
C HIS A 79 1.70 0.35 3.28
N LEU A 80 0.49 0.04 2.77
CA LEU A 80 0.01 0.42 1.43
C LEU A 80 -1.14 1.44 1.50
N ALA A 81 -1.58 1.81 2.70
CA ALA A 81 -2.63 2.80 2.85
C ALA A 81 -2.14 4.17 2.35
N GLY A 82 -2.95 4.83 1.53
CA GLY A 82 -2.70 6.16 0.99
C GLY A 82 -4.01 6.82 0.60
N ALA A 83 -4.01 8.14 0.50
CA ALA A 83 -5.20 8.95 0.20
C ALA A 83 -5.30 9.39 -1.27
N GLU A 84 -4.24 9.24 -2.06
CA GLU A 84 -4.10 9.82 -3.41
C GLU A 84 -5.31 9.54 -4.32
N TRP A 85 -5.86 8.32 -4.27
CA TRP A 85 -6.97 7.90 -5.12
C TRP A 85 -8.31 7.75 -4.38
N GLN A 86 -8.42 8.27 -3.16
CA GLN A 86 -9.63 8.13 -2.34
C GLN A 86 -10.65 9.27 -2.56
N GLY A 87 -10.40 10.14 -3.53
CA GLY A 87 -11.26 11.26 -3.88
C GLY A 87 -10.99 12.55 -3.08
N PRO A 88 -11.74 13.62 -3.36
CA PRO A 88 -11.43 14.98 -2.90
C PRO A 88 -11.57 15.20 -1.38
N ARG A 89 -12.23 14.28 -0.67
CA ARG A 89 -12.39 14.35 0.80
C ARG A 89 -11.27 13.64 1.55
N ALA A 90 -10.42 12.90 0.88
CA ALA A 90 -9.32 12.18 1.50
C ALA A 90 -8.15 13.13 1.81
N SER A 91 -7.64 13.06 3.02
CA SER A 91 -6.56 13.91 3.50
C SER A 91 -5.23 13.20 3.39
N LEU A 92 -4.35 13.67 2.51
CA LEU A 92 -2.95 13.22 2.45
C LEU A 92 -2.23 13.43 3.79
N MET A 93 -2.55 14.51 4.51
CA MET A 93 -1.97 14.78 5.83
C MET A 93 -2.36 13.69 6.82
N GLU A 94 -3.63 13.32 6.89
CA GLU A 94 -4.12 12.33 7.86
C GLU A 94 -3.69 10.90 7.50
N VAL A 95 -3.82 10.53 6.24
CA VAL A 95 -3.60 9.13 5.83
C VAL A 95 -2.13 8.85 5.55
N ASP A 96 -1.50 9.65 4.68
CA ASP A 96 -0.14 9.38 4.23
C ASP A 96 0.91 9.84 5.25
N ILE A 97 0.73 10.99 5.92
CA ILE A 97 1.73 11.51 6.85
C ILE A 97 1.49 11.01 8.27
N GLN A 98 0.38 11.43 8.89
CA GLN A 98 0.07 11.08 10.29
C GLN A 98 -0.19 9.58 10.44
N GLY A 99 -0.90 8.97 9.48
CA GLY A 99 -1.16 7.54 9.45
C GLY A 99 0.13 6.72 9.38
N THR A 100 1.08 7.09 8.53
CA THR A 100 2.39 6.40 8.46
C THR A 100 3.18 6.58 9.76
N GLN A 101 3.17 7.78 10.34
CA GLN A 101 3.81 8.02 11.64
C GLN A 101 3.22 7.13 12.73
N ALA A 102 1.89 7.05 12.83
CA ALA A 102 1.20 6.24 13.82
C ALA A 102 1.45 4.73 13.62
N VAL A 103 1.48 4.27 12.37
CA VAL A 103 1.85 2.88 12.05
C VAL A 103 3.27 2.57 12.50
N CYS A 104 4.24 3.45 12.24
CA CYS A 104 5.62 3.27 12.70
C CYS A 104 5.73 3.21 14.23
N GLN A 105 5.00 4.10 14.94
CA GLN A 105 4.98 4.11 16.40
C GLN A 105 4.36 2.84 16.98
N ALA A 106 3.23 2.40 16.45
CA ALA A 106 2.57 1.17 16.88
C ALA A 106 3.45 -0.06 16.58
N ALA A 107 4.06 -0.14 15.40
CA ALA A 107 4.95 -1.22 15.01
C ALA A 107 6.19 -1.31 15.93
N THR A 108 6.81 -0.17 16.25
CA THR A 108 7.93 -0.12 17.19
C THR A 108 7.50 -0.57 18.60
N ALA A 109 6.34 -0.12 19.09
CA ALA A 109 5.80 -0.50 20.41
C ALA A 109 5.48 -1.99 20.50
N GLN A 110 5.04 -2.63 19.41
CA GLN A 110 4.73 -4.05 19.33
C GLN A 110 5.93 -4.93 18.90
N LYS A 111 7.11 -4.33 18.77
CA LYS A 111 8.35 -5.02 18.37
C LYS A 111 8.24 -5.72 17.01
N VAL A 112 7.48 -5.13 16.09
CA VAL A 112 7.48 -5.53 14.68
C VAL A 112 8.92 -5.45 14.16
N LYS A 113 9.34 -6.44 13.39
CA LYS A 113 10.72 -6.55 12.89
C LYS A 113 10.96 -5.65 11.70
N ARG A 114 10.02 -5.62 10.74
CA ARG A 114 10.23 -4.96 9.45
C ARG A 114 8.96 -4.28 8.94
N ILE A 115 9.14 -3.14 8.27
CA ILE A 115 8.07 -2.43 7.56
C ILE A 115 8.41 -2.29 6.07
N PHE A 116 7.45 -2.64 5.21
CA PHE A 116 7.48 -2.38 3.78
C PHE A 116 6.58 -1.21 3.46
N TYR A 117 7.03 -0.33 2.60
CA TYR A 117 6.28 0.84 2.15
C TYR A 117 6.37 1.00 0.65
N VAL A 118 5.22 1.15 -0.02
CA VAL A 118 5.18 1.50 -1.44
C VAL A 118 5.04 3.01 -1.58
N SER A 119 6.11 3.63 -2.07
CA SER A 119 6.23 5.04 -2.33
C SER A 119 6.19 5.33 -3.84
N HIS A 120 6.42 6.56 -4.24
CA HIS A 120 6.40 6.99 -5.63
C HIS A 120 7.77 7.50 -6.07
N LEU A 121 8.14 7.32 -7.36
CA LEU A 121 9.43 7.77 -7.92
C LEU A 121 9.68 9.26 -7.71
N GLY A 122 8.63 10.09 -7.74
CA GLY A 122 8.73 11.53 -7.46
C GLY A 122 8.62 11.92 -5.98
N ALA A 123 8.67 10.95 -5.04
CA ALA A 123 8.53 11.24 -3.61
C ALA A 123 9.69 12.09 -3.10
N ASP A 124 9.37 13.33 -2.67
CA ASP A 124 10.31 14.29 -2.11
C ASP A 124 9.56 15.22 -1.16
N ARG A 125 10.07 15.38 0.07
CA ARG A 125 9.49 16.28 1.08
C ARG A 125 9.46 17.75 0.65
N ALA A 126 10.32 18.15 -0.27
CA ALA A 126 10.39 19.50 -0.85
C ALA A 126 9.55 19.64 -2.12
N SER A 127 8.87 18.58 -2.58
CA SER A 127 8.07 18.63 -3.79
C SER A 127 6.95 19.68 -3.70
N ALA A 128 6.72 20.38 -4.82
CA ALA A 128 5.56 21.25 -4.97
C ALA A 128 4.25 20.47 -5.14
N PHE A 129 4.33 19.18 -5.53
CA PHE A 129 3.17 18.33 -5.71
C PHE A 129 2.78 17.66 -4.36
N PRO A 130 1.54 17.92 -3.86
CA PRO A 130 1.13 17.47 -2.53
C PRO A 130 1.29 15.97 -2.29
N ALA A 131 0.96 15.12 -3.27
CA ALA A 131 1.09 13.66 -3.14
C ALA A 131 2.56 13.24 -2.99
N PHE A 132 3.46 13.76 -3.82
CA PHE A 132 4.89 13.45 -3.74
C PHE A 132 5.52 13.97 -2.45
N LYS A 133 5.09 15.16 -2.01
CA LYS A 133 5.51 15.72 -0.72
C LYS A 133 5.08 14.83 0.44
N ALA A 134 3.81 14.39 0.46
CA ALA A 134 3.29 13.53 1.50
C ALA A 134 4.05 12.19 1.55
N LYS A 135 4.30 11.57 0.39
CA LYS A 135 5.11 10.36 0.27
C LYS A 135 6.54 10.56 0.79
N GLY A 136 7.20 11.68 0.44
CA GLY A 136 8.54 12.01 0.92
C GLY A 136 8.60 12.18 2.44
N ILE A 137 7.60 12.82 3.06
CA ILE A 137 7.50 12.96 4.51
C ILE A 137 7.23 11.59 5.18
N ALA A 138 6.36 10.78 4.59
CA ALA A 138 6.07 9.42 5.07
C ALA A 138 7.34 8.54 5.07
N GLU A 139 8.14 8.58 4.02
CA GLU A 139 9.43 7.89 3.97
C GLU A 139 10.37 8.34 5.09
N GLU A 140 10.38 9.62 5.43
CA GLU A 140 11.20 10.14 6.53
C GLU A 140 10.76 9.59 7.89
N HIS A 141 9.44 9.47 8.14
CA HIS A 141 8.92 8.83 9.34
C HIS A 141 9.37 7.37 9.45
N ILE A 142 9.33 6.62 8.34
CA ILE A 142 9.78 5.22 8.29
C ILE A 142 11.28 5.13 8.60
N ARG A 143 12.12 5.93 7.94
CA ARG A 143 13.58 5.92 8.17
C ARG A 143 13.96 6.27 9.62
N ARG A 144 13.15 7.09 10.29
CA ARG A 144 13.36 7.47 11.69
C ARG A 144 12.79 6.49 12.72
N SER A 145 12.00 5.50 12.30
CA SER A 145 11.26 4.60 13.19
C SER A 145 12.13 3.57 13.92
N LYS A 146 13.38 3.37 13.53
CA LYS A 146 14.29 2.32 14.02
C LYS A 146 13.84 0.88 13.69
N LEU A 147 12.82 0.71 12.83
CA LEU A 147 12.45 -0.57 12.27
C LEU A 147 13.36 -0.90 11.09
N ASP A 148 13.59 -2.17 10.82
CA ASP A 148 14.11 -2.56 9.51
C ASP A 148 13.06 -2.18 8.46
N TYR A 149 13.48 -1.59 7.35
CA TYR A 149 12.52 -1.13 6.36
C TYR A 149 12.94 -1.42 4.94
N THR A 150 11.94 -1.57 4.09
CA THR A 150 12.08 -1.55 2.64
C THR A 150 11.11 -0.53 2.08
N ILE A 151 11.64 0.49 1.40
CA ILE A 151 10.86 1.49 0.68
C ILE A 151 11.01 1.22 -0.80
N LEU A 152 9.93 0.80 -1.45
CA LEU A 152 9.89 0.59 -2.89
C LEU A 152 9.24 1.81 -3.53
N ARG A 153 10.00 2.55 -4.34
CA ARG A 153 9.49 3.64 -5.15
C ARG A 153 9.06 3.12 -6.51
N SER A 154 7.77 3.06 -6.76
CA SER A 154 7.22 2.66 -8.05
C SER A 154 6.87 3.86 -8.92
N ALA A 155 6.81 3.63 -10.23
CA ALA A 155 6.11 4.50 -11.17
C ALA A 155 4.60 4.25 -11.08
N ILE A 156 3.87 4.65 -12.13
CA ILE A 156 2.44 4.36 -12.26
C ILE A 156 2.25 2.83 -12.31
N VAL A 157 1.43 2.31 -11.40
CA VAL A 157 1.08 0.89 -11.36
C VAL A 157 -0.22 0.69 -12.11
N PHE A 158 -0.24 -0.29 -13.02
CA PHE A 158 -1.42 -0.62 -13.84
C PHE A 158 -1.83 -2.08 -13.70
N GLY A 159 -3.07 -2.36 -14.04
CA GLY A 159 -3.66 -3.71 -14.03
C GLY A 159 -5.18 -3.67 -13.89
N ASN A 160 -5.78 -4.83 -13.71
CA ASN A 160 -7.24 -4.91 -13.60
C ASN A 160 -7.75 -4.14 -12.36
N GLY A 161 -8.59 -3.13 -12.60
CA GLY A 161 -9.15 -2.28 -11.54
C GLY A 161 -8.29 -1.08 -11.16
N ASP A 162 -7.22 -0.75 -11.89
CA ASP A 162 -6.44 0.46 -11.66
C ASP A 162 -7.22 1.73 -12.06
N HIS A 163 -6.78 2.88 -11.53
CA HIS A 163 -7.39 4.18 -11.85
C HIS A 163 -6.81 4.82 -13.10
N PHE A 164 -5.58 4.48 -13.49
CA PHE A 164 -4.89 5.13 -14.59
C PHE A 164 -5.41 4.66 -15.95
N THR A 165 -5.32 3.35 -16.23
CA THR A 165 -5.78 2.80 -17.52
C THR A 165 -7.29 2.85 -17.65
N SER A 166 -8.03 2.63 -16.54
CA SER A 166 -9.48 2.77 -16.51
C SER A 166 -9.91 4.22 -16.74
N GLY A 167 -9.19 5.19 -16.19
CA GLY A 167 -9.45 6.61 -16.44
C GLY A 167 -9.19 6.99 -17.87
N LEU A 168 -8.10 6.54 -18.49
CA LEU A 168 -7.81 6.74 -19.91
C LEU A 168 -8.89 6.12 -20.80
N ALA A 169 -9.27 4.88 -20.53
CA ALA A 169 -10.35 4.20 -21.25
C ALA A 169 -11.67 4.97 -21.16
N TYR A 170 -12.01 5.45 -19.96
CA TYR A 170 -13.21 6.28 -19.76
C TYR A 170 -13.18 7.56 -20.60
N ILE A 171 -12.06 8.27 -20.60
CA ILE A 171 -11.91 9.49 -21.42
C ILE A 171 -12.05 9.17 -22.90
N LEU A 172 -11.35 8.15 -23.41
CA LEU A 172 -11.39 7.75 -24.81
C LEU A 172 -12.79 7.35 -25.29
N THR A 173 -13.56 6.66 -24.43
CA THR A 173 -14.93 6.22 -24.76
C THR A 173 -15.95 7.34 -24.73
N ASN A 174 -15.77 8.34 -23.85
CA ASN A 174 -16.72 9.43 -23.67
C ASN A 174 -16.37 10.69 -24.47
N THR A 175 -15.16 10.79 -25.04
CA THR A 175 -14.73 11.91 -25.88
C THR A 175 -14.20 11.41 -27.24
N PRO A 176 -15.05 10.79 -28.09
CA PRO A 176 -14.58 10.09 -29.30
C PRO A 176 -13.96 11.00 -30.36
N PHE A 177 -14.24 12.32 -30.32
CA PHE A 177 -13.76 13.27 -31.32
C PHE A 177 -12.56 14.12 -30.88
N PHE A 178 -12.25 14.14 -29.57
CA PHE A 178 -11.17 14.96 -29.02
C PHE A 178 -10.46 14.21 -27.90
N PHE A 179 -9.18 14.07 -28.03
CA PHE A 179 -8.32 13.57 -26.97
C PHE A 179 -7.30 14.63 -26.58
N LEU A 180 -7.39 15.12 -25.35
CA LEU A 180 -6.43 16.06 -24.79
C LEU A 180 -5.18 15.30 -24.36
N VAL A 181 -4.10 15.51 -25.07
CA VAL A 181 -2.79 14.99 -24.71
C VAL A 181 -2.07 16.05 -23.89
N PRO A 182 -1.61 15.73 -22.67
CA PRO A 182 -0.81 16.68 -21.90
C PRO A 182 0.46 17.09 -22.65
N GLU A 183 0.79 18.38 -22.63
CA GLU A 183 1.94 18.95 -23.28
C GLU A 183 2.00 18.61 -24.80
N ASP A 184 3.12 18.05 -25.25
CA ASP A 184 3.36 17.68 -26.67
C ASP A 184 3.14 16.17 -26.91
N GLY A 185 2.65 15.41 -25.93
CA GLY A 185 2.42 13.98 -26.01
C GLY A 185 3.68 13.11 -25.96
N ARG A 186 4.84 13.69 -25.68
CA ARG A 186 6.12 12.96 -25.63
C ARG A 186 6.54 12.57 -24.22
N THR A 187 5.70 12.84 -23.23
CA THR A 187 5.97 12.43 -21.84
C THR A 187 6.14 10.93 -21.76
N GLN A 188 7.32 10.51 -21.34
CA GLN A 188 7.64 9.09 -21.17
C GLN A 188 7.11 8.58 -19.84
N LEU A 189 6.35 7.49 -19.86
CA LEU A 189 5.85 6.81 -18.71
C LEU A 189 6.57 5.46 -18.58
N GLN A 190 6.77 5.00 -17.34
CA GLN A 190 7.34 3.69 -17.01
C GLN A 190 6.31 2.90 -16.21
N PRO A 191 5.20 2.47 -16.81
CA PRO A 191 4.15 1.75 -16.08
C PRO A 191 4.67 0.40 -15.60
N LEU A 192 4.32 0.05 -14.36
CA LEU A 192 4.65 -1.23 -13.74
C LEU A 192 3.37 -2.05 -13.57
N TRP A 193 3.40 -3.31 -14.00
CA TRP A 193 2.27 -4.19 -13.79
C TRP A 193 2.11 -4.57 -12.31
N VAL A 194 0.87 -4.57 -11.80
CA VAL A 194 0.59 -4.79 -10.37
C VAL A 194 1.05 -6.15 -9.86
N GLU A 195 0.99 -7.19 -10.70
CA GLU A 195 1.43 -8.54 -10.31
C GLU A 195 2.96 -8.62 -10.20
N ASP A 196 3.70 -7.88 -11.05
CA ASP A 196 5.16 -7.77 -10.94
C ASP A 196 5.54 -7.04 -9.65
N LEU A 197 4.82 -5.96 -9.31
CA LEU A 197 5.02 -5.25 -8.05
C LEU A 197 4.74 -6.17 -6.85
N ALA A 198 3.65 -6.93 -6.87
CA ALA A 198 3.29 -7.86 -5.81
C ALA A 198 4.35 -8.99 -5.68
N THR A 199 4.85 -9.49 -6.81
CA THR A 199 5.94 -10.46 -6.86
C THR A 199 7.22 -9.91 -6.23
N CYS A 200 7.63 -8.69 -6.61
CA CYS A 200 8.80 -8.03 -6.03
C CYS A 200 8.66 -7.83 -4.52
N LEU A 201 7.49 -7.38 -4.05
CA LEU A 201 7.22 -7.18 -2.63
C LEU A 201 7.28 -8.50 -1.86
N THR A 202 6.67 -9.57 -2.39
CA THR A 202 6.69 -10.90 -1.75
C THR A 202 8.11 -11.47 -1.74
N TRP A 203 8.83 -11.38 -2.86
CA TRP A 203 10.23 -11.83 -2.95
C TRP A 203 11.17 -11.11 -1.98
N SER A 204 10.98 -9.80 -1.81
CA SER A 204 11.80 -8.98 -0.91
C SER A 204 11.57 -9.30 0.59
N LEU A 205 10.54 -10.08 0.94
CA LEU A 205 10.33 -10.54 2.31
C LEU A 205 11.41 -11.54 2.73
N ASP A 206 11.76 -12.46 1.82
CA ASP A 206 12.74 -13.52 2.06
C ASP A 206 14.16 -13.12 1.67
N ASN A 207 14.31 -12.03 0.90
CA ASN A 207 15.58 -11.55 0.35
C ASN A 207 15.78 -10.07 0.74
N PRO A 208 16.24 -9.80 1.97
CA PRO A 208 16.39 -8.46 2.54
C PRO A 208 17.51 -7.63 1.88
#